data_951df495ec5c8b6426bf05f37e4d87e4
#
_entry.id   951df495ec5c8b6426bf05f37e4d87e4
#
_cell.length_a   1.000
_cell.length_b   1.000
_cell.length_c   1.000
_cell.angle_alpha   90.00
_cell.angle_beta   90.00
_cell.angle_gamma   90.00
#
_symmetry.space_group_name_H-M   'P 1'
#
loop_
_entity.id
_entity.type
_entity.pdbx_description
1 polymer ?
#
loop_
_entity_poly.entity_id
_entity_poly.type
_entity_poly.pdbx_seq_one_letter_code
_entity_poly.pdbx_strand_id
1 'polypeptide(L)'
;MKAEERDKTVKITFISNFLGPHQLPFCKAMVNRLGEDFKFVATEPMTEERIKLGWSLDKDTYPFEIKANESNELQKKAEQLAIESDVVIIGSAPDSYIIPRLKRNKLTFKYSERPLKKGIHWNNLAHIVCGMWLHHGRFQSKPIYMLAASAYTAGDYARFGCYRGKCYKWGYFPEAKKYDPDELMKGKLSAASDGLKNPCVSILWAGRLIGWKHPDASIRLAESLKKKGYSFKMTLIGTGEMEEQLHNMIGDKNLEDCVEMPGAMKASEVRSYMEKADIYLFTSDFNEGWGAVLNESMN
;
A
#
# COMPACT_ATOMS: atom_id res chain seq x y z
N MET A 1 -33.83 -12.72 36.72
CA MET A 1 -32.48 -12.35 36.32
C MET A 1 -32.21 -13.03 34.99
N LYS A 2 -32.33 -12.30 33.86
CA LYS A 2 -31.91 -12.81 32.57
C LYS A 2 -30.40 -12.65 32.52
N ALA A 3 -29.68 -13.76 32.36
CA ALA A 3 -28.25 -13.73 32.01
C ALA A 3 -28.11 -12.96 30.71
N GLU A 4 -27.34 -11.88 30.72
CA GLU A 4 -26.88 -11.21 29.52
C GLU A 4 -26.11 -12.26 28.69
N GLU A 5 -26.68 -12.71 27.57
CA GLU A 5 -25.94 -13.37 26.52
C GLU A 5 -24.86 -12.38 26.09
N ARG A 6 -23.62 -12.58 26.54
CA ARG A 6 -22.46 -11.89 25.98
C ARG A 6 -22.44 -12.28 24.51
N ASP A 7 -22.74 -11.32 23.65
CA ASP A 7 -22.53 -11.43 22.21
C ASP A 7 -21.15 -12.01 22.00
N LYS A 8 -21.08 -13.21 21.40
CA LYS A 8 -19.82 -13.94 21.20
C LYS A 8 -18.95 -13.10 20.29
N THR A 9 -17.93 -12.45 20.84
CA THR A 9 -16.99 -11.64 20.07
C THR A 9 -16.30 -12.50 19.03
N VAL A 10 -16.20 -12.02 17.79
CA VAL A 10 -15.59 -12.74 16.64
C VAL A 10 -14.08 -12.59 16.73
N LYS A 11 -13.37 -13.71 16.79
CA LYS A 11 -11.90 -13.72 16.75
C LYS A 11 -11.39 -13.60 15.31
N ILE A 12 -10.58 -12.57 15.05
CA ILE A 12 -10.02 -12.30 13.73
C ILE A 12 -8.49 -12.26 13.80
N THR A 13 -7.83 -13.04 12.94
CA THR A 13 -6.38 -12.96 12.74
C THR A 13 -6.06 -12.49 11.34
N PHE A 14 -5.23 -11.43 11.22
CA PHE A 14 -4.69 -10.96 9.97
C PHE A 14 -3.23 -11.41 9.85
N ILE A 15 -2.91 -12.20 8.81
CA ILE A 15 -1.58 -12.78 8.58
C ILE A 15 -0.99 -12.13 7.32
N SER A 16 0.19 -11.55 7.42
CA SER A 16 0.92 -10.98 6.29
C SER A 16 2.43 -11.10 6.50
N ASN A 17 3.22 -10.67 5.53
CA ASN A 17 4.67 -10.69 5.65
C ASN A 17 5.15 -9.83 6.85
N PHE A 18 4.84 -8.56 6.89
CA PHE A 18 5.15 -7.63 8.00
C PHE A 18 4.01 -6.62 8.18
N LEU A 19 3.96 -5.97 9.35
CA LEU A 19 3.04 -4.87 9.61
C LEU A 19 3.59 -3.59 8.99
N GLY A 20 2.94 -3.12 7.95
CA GLY A 20 3.33 -1.89 7.25
C GLY A 20 2.43 -0.70 7.57
N PRO A 21 2.84 0.53 7.20
CA PRO A 21 2.08 1.75 7.46
C PRO A 21 0.68 1.75 6.85
N HIS A 22 0.45 0.97 5.79
CA HIS A 22 -0.86 0.89 5.12
C HIS A 22 -1.81 -0.17 5.73
N GLN A 23 -1.32 -1.06 6.59
CA GLN A 23 -2.16 -1.99 7.36
C GLN A 23 -2.40 -1.51 8.78
N LEU A 24 -1.47 -0.71 9.33
CA LEU A 24 -1.52 -0.28 10.72
C LEU A 24 -2.82 0.45 11.10
N PRO A 25 -3.35 1.41 10.30
CA PRO A 25 -4.61 2.08 10.63
C PRO A 25 -5.80 1.11 10.67
N PHE A 26 -5.85 0.15 9.74
CA PHE A 26 -6.84 -0.92 9.77
C PHE A 26 -6.71 -1.78 11.04
N CYS A 27 -5.49 -2.21 11.38
CA CYS A 27 -5.24 -3.00 12.57
C CYS A 27 -5.64 -2.25 13.85
N LYS A 28 -5.29 -0.97 13.97
CA LYS A 28 -5.72 -0.11 15.10
C LYS A 28 -7.24 -0.02 15.19
N ALA A 29 -7.93 0.17 14.08
CA ALA A 29 -9.40 0.21 14.05
C ALA A 29 -10.03 -1.13 14.48
N MET A 30 -9.43 -2.26 14.06
CA MET A 30 -9.89 -3.60 14.47
C MET A 30 -9.65 -3.85 15.95
N VAL A 31 -8.50 -3.45 16.50
CA VAL A 31 -8.23 -3.54 17.95
C VAL A 31 -9.20 -2.68 18.75
N ASN A 32 -9.48 -1.46 18.31
CA ASN A 32 -10.45 -0.60 18.97
C ASN A 32 -11.86 -1.22 19.03
N ARG A 33 -12.20 -2.07 18.06
CA ARG A 33 -13.52 -2.72 17.98
C ARG A 33 -13.57 -4.08 18.66
N LEU A 34 -12.50 -4.87 18.59
CA LEU A 34 -12.46 -6.27 19.01
C LEU A 34 -11.54 -6.53 20.22
N GLY A 35 -10.73 -5.54 20.60
CA GLY A 35 -9.76 -5.72 21.68
C GLY A 35 -8.78 -6.86 21.41
N GLU A 36 -8.66 -7.76 22.37
CA GLU A 36 -7.77 -8.91 22.34
C GLU A 36 -8.18 -9.99 21.30
N ASP A 37 -9.40 -9.95 20.80
CA ASP A 37 -9.91 -10.87 19.79
C ASP A 37 -9.40 -10.55 18.37
N PHE A 38 -8.65 -9.46 18.20
CA PHE A 38 -7.91 -9.16 16.97
C PHE A 38 -6.41 -9.36 17.19
N LYS A 39 -5.77 -10.11 16.27
CA LYS A 39 -4.31 -10.26 16.22
C LYS A 39 -3.81 -10.07 14.78
N PHE A 40 -2.63 -9.46 14.66
CA PHE A 40 -1.86 -9.39 13.43
C PHE A 40 -0.65 -10.31 13.56
N VAL A 41 -0.39 -11.13 12.53
CA VAL A 41 0.76 -12.03 12.46
C VAL A 41 1.69 -11.55 11.35
N ALA A 42 2.91 -11.15 11.72
CA ALA A 42 4.01 -10.87 10.81
C ALA A 42 4.83 -12.16 10.59
N THR A 43 4.91 -12.63 9.34
CA THR A 43 5.62 -13.88 9.00
C THR A 43 7.07 -13.66 8.59
N GLU A 44 7.45 -12.44 8.28
CA GLU A 44 8.79 -12.03 7.83
C GLU A 44 9.21 -10.73 8.51
N PRO A 45 10.52 -10.47 8.64
CA PRO A 45 11.00 -9.17 9.08
C PRO A 45 10.77 -8.12 7.97
N MET A 46 10.62 -6.87 8.36
CA MET A 46 10.62 -5.78 7.38
C MET A 46 11.98 -5.68 6.71
N THR A 47 12.01 -5.59 5.38
CA THR A 47 13.26 -5.52 4.62
C THR A 47 13.98 -4.19 4.84
N GLU A 48 15.32 -4.20 4.76
CA GLU A 48 16.13 -2.98 4.89
C GLU A 48 15.75 -1.90 3.87
N GLU A 49 15.39 -2.31 2.64
CA GLU A 49 14.91 -1.38 1.61
C GLU A 49 13.67 -0.61 2.11
N ARG A 50 12.72 -1.30 2.75
CA ARG A 50 11.50 -0.68 3.28
C ARG A 50 11.80 0.23 4.47
N ILE A 51 12.73 -0.16 5.33
CA ILE A 51 13.19 0.67 6.45
C ILE A 51 13.82 1.96 5.94
N LYS A 52 14.71 1.87 4.93
CA LYS A 52 15.33 3.04 4.28
C LYS A 52 14.32 3.97 3.62
N LEU A 53 13.20 3.43 3.13
CA LEU A 53 12.08 4.19 2.56
C LEU A 53 11.14 4.79 3.63
N GLY A 54 11.51 4.74 4.91
CA GLY A 54 10.73 5.34 6.00
C GLY A 54 9.50 4.53 6.42
N TRP A 55 9.43 3.24 6.08
CA TRP A 55 8.31 2.36 6.46
C TRP A 55 8.44 1.80 7.88
N SER A 56 9.60 2.01 8.54
CA SER A 56 9.73 1.60 9.94
C SER A 56 8.65 2.30 10.76
N LEU A 57 7.78 1.50 11.32
CA LEU A 57 6.86 1.96 12.36
C LEU A 57 7.75 2.32 13.56
N ASP A 58 7.54 3.50 14.13
CA ASP A 58 8.29 3.96 15.31
C ASP A 58 8.34 2.81 16.33
N LYS A 59 9.34 2.80 17.20
CA LYS A 59 9.72 1.72 18.14
C LYS A 59 8.60 1.10 18.99
N ASP A 60 7.35 1.37 18.66
CA ASP A 60 6.17 0.89 19.34
C ASP A 60 5.96 -0.59 19.03
N THR A 61 6.15 -1.40 20.06
CA THR A 61 5.65 -2.77 20.07
C THR A 61 4.14 -2.71 20.15
N TYR A 62 3.45 -3.17 19.12
CA TYR A 62 1.99 -3.26 19.12
C TYR A 62 1.55 -4.54 19.83
N PRO A 63 0.78 -4.48 20.95
CA PRO A 63 0.37 -5.68 21.70
C PRO A 63 -0.45 -6.69 20.89
N PHE A 64 -1.02 -6.26 19.79
CA PHE A 64 -1.78 -7.12 18.89
C PHE A 64 -0.90 -7.80 17.81
N GLU A 65 0.37 -7.41 17.66
CA GLU A 65 1.30 -7.97 16.69
C GLU A 65 2.03 -9.19 17.26
N ILE A 66 2.09 -10.26 16.45
CA ILE A 66 2.87 -11.46 16.72
C ILE A 66 3.86 -11.63 15.59
N LYS A 67 5.13 -11.49 15.86
CA LYS A 67 6.23 -11.63 14.92
C LYS A 67 6.66 -13.10 14.85
N ALA A 68 5.97 -13.87 14.00
CA ALA A 68 6.13 -15.32 13.89
C ALA A 68 7.54 -15.74 13.43
N ASN A 69 8.28 -14.83 12.80
CA ASN A 69 9.65 -15.06 12.33
C ASN A 69 10.71 -14.96 13.44
N GLU A 70 10.40 -14.44 14.63
CA GLU A 70 11.40 -14.22 15.68
C GLU A 70 11.71 -15.49 16.49
N SER A 71 10.76 -16.44 16.59
CA SER A 71 11.00 -17.72 17.28
C SER A 71 10.06 -18.83 16.84
N ASN A 72 10.48 -20.09 17.05
CA ASN A 72 9.64 -21.26 16.83
C ASN A 72 8.37 -21.28 17.70
N GLU A 73 8.41 -20.70 18.88
CA GLU A 73 7.27 -20.58 19.79
C GLU A 73 6.23 -19.62 19.21
N LEU A 74 6.66 -18.44 18.74
CA LEU A 74 5.80 -17.45 18.12
C LEU A 74 5.22 -17.96 16.78
N GLN A 75 6.00 -18.73 16.01
CA GLN A 75 5.51 -19.39 14.80
C GLN A 75 4.38 -20.38 15.15
N LYS A 76 4.56 -21.27 16.12
CA LYS A 76 3.52 -22.22 16.58
C LYS A 76 2.28 -21.50 17.07
N LYS A 77 2.45 -20.39 17.82
CA LYS A 77 1.34 -19.55 18.28
C LYS A 77 0.57 -18.94 17.10
N ALA A 78 1.27 -18.46 16.07
CA ALA A 78 0.68 -17.93 14.84
C ALA A 78 -0.12 -19.00 14.08
N GLU A 79 0.43 -20.21 13.96
CA GLU A 79 -0.24 -21.36 13.32
C GLU A 79 -1.51 -21.76 14.10
N GLN A 80 -1.45 -21.77 15.43
CA GLN A 80 -2.60 -22.04 16.30
C GLN A 80 -3.69 -20.98 16.12
N LEU A 81 -3.35 -19.69 16.14
CA LEU A 81 -4.28 -18.60 15.88
C LEU A 81 -4.92 -18.71 14.51
N ALA A 82 -4.14 -19.07 13.47
CA ALA A 82 -4.66 -19.29 12.14
C ALA A 82 -5.72 -20.41 12.10
N ILE A 83 -5.60 -21.43 12.94
CA ILE A 83 -6.56 -22.54 13.04
C ILE A 83 -7.77 -22.17 13.90
N GLU A 84 -7.57 -21.49 15.02
CA GLU A 84 -8.61 -21.26 16.04
C GLU A 84 -9.52 -20.08 15.74
N SER A 85 -8.98 -19.02 15.13
CA SER A 85 -9.76 -17.81 14.82
C SER A 85 -11.01 -18.12 13.99
N ASP A 86 -12.09 -17.39 14.25
CA ASP A 86 -13.33 -17.51 13.47
C ASP A 86 -13.08 -17.07 12.02
N VAL A 87 -12.36 -15.98 11.85
CA VAL A 87 -11.99 -15.41 10.55
C VAL A 87 -10.47 -15.24 10.45
N VAL A 88 -9.91 -15.58 9.30
CA VAL A 88 -8.52 -15.24 8.96
C VAL A 88 -8.51 -14.42 7.69
N ILE A 89 -7.78 -13.31 7.72
CA ILE A 89 -7.37 -12.55 6.54
C ILE A 89 -5.90 -12.89 6.29
N ILE A 90 -5.56 -13.31 5.06
CA ILE A 90 -4.17 -13.62 4.68
C ILE A 90 -3.76 -12.80 3.47
N GLY A 91 -2.67 -12.04 3.60
CA GLY A 91 -2.02 -11.29 2.53
C GLY A 91 -0.78 -12.02 1.98
N SER A 92 0.34 -11.32 1.93
CA SER A 92 1.64 -11.85 1.48
C SER A 92 2.25 -12.74 2.55
N ALA A 93 1.71 -13.96 2.72
CA ALA A 93 2.18 -14.94 3.67
C ALA A 93 2.00 -16.36 3.10
N PRO A 94 2.74 -17.38 3.57
CA PRO A 94 2.65 -18.74 3.08
C PRO A 94 1.26 -19.36 3.29
N ASP A 95 0.77 -20.10 2.26
CA ASP A 95 -0.52 -20.80 2.34
C ASP A 95 -0.55 -21.89 3.43
N SER A 96 0.60 -22.33 3.94
CA SER A 96 0.70 -23.29 5.05
C SER A 96 -0.12 -22.86 6.27
N TYR A 97 -0.23 -21.57 6.56
CA TYR A 97 -1.04 -21.04 7.65
C TYR A 97 -2.54 -21.30 7.47
N ILE A 98 -3.04 -21.31 6.24
CA ILE A 98 -4.49 -21.45 5.98
C ILE A 98 -4.93 -22.86 5.57
N ILE A 99 -4.03 -23.72 5.08
CA ILE A 99 -4.39 -25.08 4.66
C ILE A 99 -5.09 -25.89 5.77
N PRO A 100 -4.59 -25.92 7.04
CA PRO A 100 -5.26 -26.67 8.10
C PRO A 100 -6.67 -26.15 8.41
N ARG A 101 -6.88 -24.84 8.37
CA ARG A 101 -8.19 -24.24 8.62
C ARG A 101 -9.19 -24.48 7.48
N LEU A 102 -8.72 -24.43 6.23
CA LEU A 102 -9.56 -24.73 5.05
C LEU A 102 -10.02 -26.19 5.03
N LYS A 103 -9.20 -27.15 5.51
CA LYS A 103 -9.62 -28.53 5.73
C LYS A 103 -10.78 -28.62 6.72
N ARG A 104 -10.86 -27.69 7.69
CA ARG A 104 -11.94 -27.58 8.69
C ARG A 104 -13.09 -26.69 8.25
N ASN A 105 -13.14 -26.30 6.97
CA ASN A 105 -14.14 -25.40 6.41
C ASN A 105 -14.32 -24.08 7.17
N LYS A 106 -13.24 -23.48 7.68
CA LYS A 106 -13.28 -22.20 8.37
C LYS A 106 -13.14 -21.03 7.41
N LEU A 107 -13.91 -19.95 7.66
CA LEU A 107 -13.96 -18.74 6.85
C LEU A 107 -12.57 -18.09 6.71
N THR A 108 -12.14 -17.89 5.47
CA THR A 108 -10.84 -17.33 5.14
C THR A 108 -10.96 -16.29 4.04
N PHE A 109 -10.28 -15.18 4.19
CA PHE A 109 -10.12 -14.16 3.15
C PHE A 109 -8.66 -14.11 2.72
N LYS A 110 -8.40 -14.27 1.41
CA LYS A 110 -7.11 -13.88 0.82
C LYS A 110 -7.19 -12.44 0.35
N TYR A 111 -6.15 -11.70 0.59
CA TYR A 111 -6.03 -10.33 0.14
C TYR A 111 -4.90 -10.21 -0.90
N SER A 112 -5.17 -9.59 -2.02
CA SER A 112 -4.21 -9.46 -3.10
C SER A 112 -4.44 -8.21 -3.93
N GLU A 113 -3.33 -7.63 -4.38
CA GLU A 113 -3.30 -6.73 -5.52
C GLU A 113 -3.53 -7.50 -6.83
N ARG A 114 -3.48 -6.79 -7.94
CA ARG A 114 -3.59 -7.33 -9.28
C ARG A 114 -2.50 -8.38 -9.58
N PRO A 115 -2.83 -9.67 -9.78
CA PRO A 115 -1.83 -10.70 -10.05
C PRO A 115 -1.25 -10.64 -11.47
N LEU A 116 -2.01 -10.12 -12.44
CA LEU A 116 -1.61 -10.07 -13.85
C LEU A 116 -1.05 -8.71 -14.30
N LYS A 117 -0.53 -7.90 -13.39
CA LYS A 117 0.00 -6.56 -13.71
C LYS A 117 1.15 -6.57 -14.72
N LYS A 118 1.93 -7.65 -14.77
CA LYS A 118 3.01 -7.83 -15.76
C LYS A 118 2.55 -8.46 -17.09
N GLY A 119 1.23 -8.67 -17.27
CA GLY A 119 0.67 -9.31 -18.44
C GLY A 119 0.83 -10.84 -18.46
N ILE A 120 0.22 -11.46 -19.48
CA ILE A 120 0.34 -12.87 -19.78
C ILE A 120 1.14 -13.01 -21.08
N HIS A 121 2.26 -13.71 -21.02
CA HIS A 121 3.12 -14.01 -22.15
C HIS A 121 3.31 -15.53 -22.29
N TRP A 122 3.64 -16.00 -23.46
CA TRP A 122 3.82 -17.45 -23.71
C TRP A 122 4.84 -18.11 -22.78
N ASN A 123 5.93 -17.40 -22.45
CA ASN A 123 6.99 -17.88 -21.58
C ASN A 123 6.60 -17.96 -20.09
N ASN A 124 5.54 -17.24 -19.65
CA ASN A 124 5.09 -17.26 -18.26
C ASN A 124 3.71 -17.91 -18.06
N LEU A 125 3.00 -18.26 -19.13
CA LEU A 125 1.63 -18.79 -19.07
C LEU A 125 1.53 -20.04 -18.20
N ALA A 126 2.39 -21.03 -18.43
CA ALA A 126 2.38 -22.28 -17.65
C ALA A 126 2.60 -22.03 -16.15
N HIS A 127 3.54 -21.15 -15.82
CA HIS A 127 3.82 -20.74 -14.44
C HIS A 127 2.62 -20.04 -13.80
N ILE A 128 1.98 -19.12 -14.54
CA ILE A 128 0.79 -18.42 -14.06
C ILE A 128 -0.36 -19.40 -13.81
N VAL A 129 -0.65 -20.28 -14.76
CA VAL A 129 -1.75 -21.26 -14.63
C VAL A 129 -1.49 -22.21 -13.45
N CYS A 130 -0.28 -22.74 -13.33
CA CYS A 130 0.10 -23.61 -12.22
C CYS A 130 0.00 -22.86 -10.87
N GLY A 131 0.54 -21.66 -10.77
CA GLY A 131 0.44 -20.83 -9.56
C GLY A 131 -1.01 -20.49 -9.20
N MET A 132 -1.83 -20.11 -10.18
CA MET A 132 -3.26 -19.84 -9.97
C MET A 132 -4.00 -21.07 -9.45
N TRP A 133 -3.70 -22.26 -9.98
CA TRP A 133 -4.31 -23.48 -9.47
C TRP A 133 -3.82 -23.85 -8.08
N LEU A 134 -2.50 -23.84 -7.85
CA LEU A 134 -1.89 -24.24 -6.58
C LEU A 134 -2.29 -23.33 -5.41
N HIS A 135 -2.33 -22.03 -5.62
CA HIS A 135 -2.54 -21.06 -4.54
C HIS A 135 -4.00 -20.60 -4.42
N HIS A 136 -4.84 -20.83 -5.45
CA HIS A 136 -6.20 -20.32 -5.48
C HIS A 136 -7.22 -21.35 -5.95
N GLY A 137 -7.05 -21.94 -7.14
CA GLY A 137 -8.04 -22.79 -7.80
C GLY A 137 -8.46 -24.01 -6.97
N ARG A 138 -7.47 -24.72 -6.41
CA ARG A 138 -7.71 -25.93 -5.60
C ARG A 138 -8.55 -25.71 -4.34
N PHE A 139 -8.73 -24.47 -3.92
CA PHE A 139 -9.47 -24.15 -2.70
C PHE A 139 -10.88 -23.59 -2.97
N GLN A 140 -11.33 -23.52 -4.22
CA GLN A 140 -12.59 -22.84 -4.57
C GLN A 140 -13.84 -23.48 -3.97
N SER A 141 -13.82 -24.78 -3.64
CA SER A 141 -14.91 -25.46 -2.92
C SER A 141 -14.98 -25.13 -1.43
N LYS A 142 -13.95 -24.43 -0.90
CA LYS A 142 -13.84 -24.05 0.51
C LYS A 142 -14.43 -22.66 0.78
N PRO A 143 -14.74 -22.30 2.04
CA PRO A 143 -15.20 -20.96 2.41
C PRO A 143 -14.03 -19.96 2.38
N ILE A 144 -13.45 -19.78 1.19
CA ILE A 144 -12.39 -18.84 0.91
C ILE A 144 -12.87 -17.78 -0.07
N TYR A 145 -12.55 -16.55 0.24
CA TYR A 145 -12.96 -15.36 -0.51
C TYR A 145 -11.74 -14.48 -0.81
N MET A 146 -11.86 -13.61 -1.80
CA MET A 146 -10.82 -12.66 -2.18
C MET A 146 -11.20 -11.24 -1.76
N LEU A 147 -10.31 -10.59 -1.04
CA LEU A 147 -10.30 -9.15 -0.80
C LEU A 147 -9.46 -8.52 -1.91
N ALA A 148 -10.13 -7.98 -2.90
CA ALA A 148 -9.52 -7.52 -4.15
C ALA A 148 -9.05 -6.06 -4.02
N ALA A 149 -7.74 -5.87 -3.85
CA ALA A 149 -7.11 -4.56 -3.79
C ALA A 149 -6.70 -4.10 -5.20
N SER A 150 -7.65 -3.78 -6.01
CA SER A 150 -7.61 -3.11 -7.33
C SER A 150 -8.92 -3.40 -8.08
N ALA A 151 -9.33 -2.50 -8.94
CA ALA A 151 -10.51 -2.70 -9.82
C ALA A 151 -10.37 -3.92 -10.75
N TYR A 152 -9.14 -4.32 -11.07
CA TYR A 152 -8.84 -5.42 -12.00
C TYR A 152 -8.64 -6.78 -11.31
N THR A 153 -8.37 -6.82 -10.02
CA THR A 153 -8.00 -8.03 -9.28
C THR A 153 -9.04 -9.14 -9.43
N ALA A 154 -10.31 -8.83 -9.23
CA ALA A 154 -11.39 -9.81 -9.36
C ALA A 154 -11.47 -10.40 -10.78
N GLY A 155 -11.34 -9.56 -11.82
CA GLY A 155 -11.33 -9.98 -13.21
C GLY A 155 -10.12 -10.85 -13.56
N ASP A 156 -8.94 -10.50 -13.06
CA ASP A 156 -7.72 -11.27 -13.29
C ASP A 156 -7.86 -12.70 -12.72
N TYR A 157 -8.35 -12.87 -11.50
CA TYR A 157 -8.60 -14.18 -10.90
C TYR A 157 -9.72 -14.96 -11.61
N ALA A 158 -10.79 -14.28 -12.01
CA ALA A 158 -11.92 -14.90 -12.69
C ALA A 158 -11.56 -15.52 -14.05
N ARG A 159 -10.53 -15.00 -14.75
CA ARG A 159 -9.97 -15.57 -15.99
C ARG A 159 -9.48 -17.01 -15.81
N PHE A 160 -9.01 -17.35 -14.61
CA PHE A 160 -8.54 -18.69 -14.24
C PHE A 160 -9.59 -19.47 -13.43
N GLY A 161 -10.85 -19.05 -13.44
CA GLY A 161 -11.93 -19.71 -12.70
C GLY A 161 -11.88 -19.53 -11.19
N CYS A 162 -11.01 -18.63 -10.67
CA CYS A 162 -10.84 -18.41 -9.25
C CYS A 162 -11.78 -17.30 -8.73
N TYR A 163 -12.33 -17.52 -7.54
CA TYR A 163 -13.14 -16.55 -6.76
C TYR A 163 -14.34 -15.94 -7.50
N ARG A 164 -14.93 -16.63 -8.49
CA ARG A 164 -16.16 -16.17 -9.15
C ARG A 164 -17.28 -16.02 -8.12
N GLY A 165 -17.86 -14.80 -8.01
CA GLY A 165 -18.87 -14.48 -6.99
C GLY A 165 -18.35 -14.46 -5.54
N LYS A 166 -17.03 -14.55 -5.32
CA LYS A 166 -16.39 -14.58 -4.01
C LYS A 166 -15.35 -13.47 -3.83
N CYS A 167 -15.48 -12.35 -4.53
CA CYS A 167 -14.60 -11.20 -4.40
C CYS A 167 -15.31 -10.03 -3.71
N TYR A 168 -14.61 -9.40 -2.78
CA TYR A 168 -15.03 -8.16 -2.14
C TYR A 168 -14.01 -7.06 -2.42
N LYS A 169 -14.48 -5.82 -2.54
CA LYS A 169 -13.61 -4.66 -2.69
C LYS A 169 -12.74 -4.49 -1.44
N TRP A 170 -11.50 -4.23 -1.66
CA TRP A 170 -10.50 -3.99 -0.63
C TRP A 170 -9.50 -2.93 -1.11
N GLY A 171 -8.60 -2.48 -0.23
CA GLY A 171 -7.54 -1.55 -0.58
C GLY A 171 -6.48 -1.44 0.51
N TYR A 172 -5.61 -0.47 0.35
CA TYR A 172 -4.74 -0.01 1.41
C TYR A 172 -5.44 1.05 2.24
N PHE A 173 -5.05 1.14 3.51
CA PHE A 173 -5.67 2.03 4.48
C PHE A 173 -4.61 3.00 5.03
N PRO A 174 -4.25 4.05 4.28
CA PRO A 174 -3.37 5.09 4.79
C PRO A 174 -4.03 5.76 6.00
N GLU A 175 -3.22 6.34 6.86
CA GLU A 175 -3.71 7.08 8.00
C GLU A 175 -4.58 8.25 7.54
N ALA A 176 -5.84 8.26 7.99
CA ALA A 176 -6.76 9.35 7.69
C ALA A 176 -6.43 10.57 8.57
N LYS A 177 -6.23 11.71 7.96
CA LYS A 177 -6.09 12.99 8.64
C LYS A 177 -7.30 13.87 8.30
N LYS A 178 -7.92 14.44 9.32
CA LYS A 178 -9.03 15.36 9.11
C LYS A 178 -8.48 16.76 8.91
N TYR A 179 -8.88 17.39 7.83
CA TYR A 179 -8.56 18.77 7.50
C TYR A 179 -9.83 19.61 7.53
N ASP A 180 -9.69 20.89 7.84
CA ASP A 180 -10.65 21.91 7.45
C ASP A 180 -10.27 22.38 6.03
N PRO A 181 -11.07 22.05 4.99
CA PRO A 181 -10.75 22.43 3.62
C PRO A 181 -10.67 23.95 3.42
N ASP A 182 -11.49 24.72 4.14
CA ASP A 182 -11.53 26.17 4.00
C ASP A 182 -10.28 26.82 4.60
N GLU A 183 -9.80 26.32 5.75
CA GLU A 183 -8.53 26.78 6.35
C GLU A 183 -7.34 26.42 5.45
N LEU A 184 -7.30 25.20 4.94
CA LEU A 184 -6.24 24.74 4.04
C LEU A 184 -6.19 25.59 2.77
N MET A 185 -7.34 25.86 2.15
CA MET A 185 -7.44 26.65 0.94
C MET A 185 -7.12 28.14 1.18
N LYS A 186 -7.54 28.70 2.31
CA LYS A 186 -7.16 30.08 2.69
C LYS A 186 -5.64 30.21 2.81
N GLY A 187 -4.95 29.24 3.44
CA GLY A 187 -3.50 29.23 3.54
C GLY A 187 -2.81 29.19 2.17
N LYS A 188 -3.30 28.38 1.23
CA LYS A 188 -2.79 28.31 -0.14
C LYS A 188 -3.07 29.55 -0.95
N LEU A 189 -4.28 30.13 -0.86
CA LEU A 189 -4.67 31.34 -1.58
C LEU A 189 -3.94 32.57 -1.05
N SER A 190 -3.69 32.71 0.26
CA SER A 190 -2.91 33.82 0.82
C SER A 190 -1.46 33.78 0.37
N ALA A 191 -0.83 32.56 0.31
CA ALA A 191 0.51 32.39 -0.22
C ALA A 191 0.60 32.70 -1.74
N ALA A 192 -0.50 32.49 -2.48
CA ALA A 192 -0.58 32.85 -3.90
C ALA A 192 -0.87 34.30 -4.16
N SER A 193 -1.49 35.04 -3.17
CA SER A 193 -1.96 36.42 -3.34
C SER A 193 -0.94 37.46 -2.92
N ASP A 194 0.28 37.11 -2.55
CA ASP A 194 1.34 38.07 -2.11
C ASP A 194 1.87 38.97 -3.26
N GLY A 195 0.94 39.45 -4.10
CA GLY A 195 1.20 40.46 -5.12
C GLY A 195 1.98 40.01 -6.36
N LEU A 196 2.26 38.71 -6.49
CA LEU A 196 2.95 38.13 -7.66
C LEU A 196 1.99 37.97 -8.84
N LYS A 197 2.29 38.63 -9.96
CA LYS A 197 1.53 38.48 -11.21
C LYS A 197 1.45 37.02 -11.72
N ASN A 198 2.33 36.13 -11.24
CA ASN A 198 2.36 34.70 -11.50
C ASN A 198 2.66 33.94 -10.20
N PRO A 199 1.68 33.34 -9.52
CA PRO A 199 1.92 32.52 -8.34
C PRO A 199 2.80 31.31 -8.69
N CYS A 200 3.80 31.03 -7.84
CA CYS A 200 4.68 29.88 -8.03
C CYS A 200 3.93 28.59 -7.61
N VAL A 201 3.59 27.74 -8.58
CA VAL A 201 2.86 26.48 -8.35
C VAL A 201 3.79 25.41 -7.77
N SER A 202 3.41 24.83 -6.64
CA SER A 202 4.12 23.71 -6.02
C SER A 202 3.64 22.37 -6.59
N ILE A 203 4.56 21.62 -7.20
CA ILE A 203 4.28 20.31 -7.82
C ILE A 203 5.07 19.23 -7.07
N LEU A 204 4.40 18.19 -6.63
CA LEU A 204 5.01 17.08 -5.90
C LEU A 204 4.90 15.76 -6.67
N TRP A 205 5.99 15.04 -6.69
CA TRP A 205 6.03 13.61 -7.01
C TRP A 205 6.68 12.85 -5.85
N ALA A 206 6.14 11.72 -5.43
CA ALA A 206 6.73 10.92 -4.35
C ALA A 206 6.61 9.42 -4.65
N GLY A 207 7.73 8.70 -4.51
CA GLY A 207 7.77 7.26 -4.75
C GLY A 207 9.19 6.73 -4.93
N ARG A 208 9.32 5.43 -5.22
CA ARG A 208 10.61 4.85 -5.61
C ARG A 208 11.00 5.35 -7.01
N LEU A 209 12.24 5.77 -7.20
CA LEU A 209 12.77 6.22 -8.49
C LEU A 209 13.12 5.01 -9.38
N ILE A 210 12.11 4.34 -9.91
CA ILE A 210 12.21 3.11 -10.70
C ILE A 210 11.44 3.22 -12.01
N GLY A 211 11.84 2.44 -13.04
CA GLY A 211 11.37 2.58 -14.40
C GLY A 211 9.86 2.63 -14.59
N TRP A 212 9.12 1.71 -14.00
CA TRP A 212 7.65 1.64 -14.17
C TRP A 212 6.85 2.68 -13.38
N LYS A 213 7.50 3.48 -12.51
CA LYS A 213 6.89 4.66 -11.88
C LYS A 213 7.08 5.95 -12.69
N HIS A 214 7.92 5.91 -13.72
CA HIS A 214 8.18 7.02 -14.65
C HIS A 214 8.46 8.37 -13.98
N PRO A 215 9.39 8.47 -13.00
CA PRO A 215 9.76 9.76 -12.42
C PRO A 215 10.33 10.72 -13.47
N ASP A 216 10.95 10.21 -14.55
CA ASP A 216 11.46 10.95 -15.69
C ASP A 216 10.36 11.73 -16.44
N ALA A 217 9.11 11.29 -16.40
CA ALA A 217 7.98 12.03 -16.96
C ALA A 217 7.78 13.38 -16.22
N SER A 218 8.07 13.41 -14.91
CA SER A 218 8.02 14.66 -14.14
C SER A 218 9.07 15.66 -14.61
N ILE A 219 10.29 15.19 -14.90
CA ILE A 219 11.37 16.06 -15.43
C ILE A 219 11.01 16.58 -16.83
N ARG A 220 10.44 15.74 -17.70
CA ARG A 220 9.95 16.20 -19.03
C ARG A 220 8.82 17.22 -18.91
N LEU A 221 7.93 17.06 -17.92
CA LEU A 221 6.89 18.04 -17.65
C LEU A 221 7.51 19.37 -17.17
N ALA A 222 8.49 19.33 -16.24
CA ALA A 222 9.20 20.51 -15.77
C ALA A 222 9.86 21.29 -16.90
N GLU A 223 10.56 20.59 -17.81
CA GLU A 223 11.13 21.20 -19.02
C GLU A 223 10.07 21.93 -19.89
N SER A 224 8.93 21.25 -20.08
CA SER A 224 7.83 21.85 -20.86
C SER A 224 7.23 23.07 -20.22
N LEU A 225 7.04 23.05 -18.88
CA LEU A 225 6.51 24.18 -18.12
C LEU A 225 7.49 25.37 -18.14
N LYS A 226 8.79 25.11 -17.95
CA LYS A 226 9.83 26.16 -18.01
C LYS A 226 9.89 26.82 -19.38
N LYS A 227 9.88 26.01 -20.48
CA LYS A 227 9.84 26.54 -21.85
C LYS A 227 8.62 27.40 -22.15
N LYS A 228 7.50 27.14 -21.49
CA LYS A 228 6.26 27.93 -21.61
C LYS A 228 6.21 29.15 -20.67
N GLY A 229 7.23 29.37 -19.85
CA GLY A 229 7.33 30.51 -18.93
C GLY A 229 6.45 30.42 -17.68
N TYR A 230 6.01 29.21 -17.31
CA TYR A 230 5.28 29.02 -16.05
C TYR A 230 6.23 29.13 -14.84
N SER A 231 5.74 29.78 -13.76
CA SER A 231 6.43 29.80 -12.48
C SER A 231 6.01 28.62 -11.63
N PHE A 232 6.94 27.73 -11.28
CA PHE A 232 6.68 26.53 -10.49
C PHE A 232 7.92 26.07 -9.72
N LYS A 233 7.68 25.26 -8.69
CA LYS A 233 8.67 24.45 -8.00
C LYS A 233 8.21 22.99 -8.03
N MET A 234 9.08 22.08 -8.44
CA MET A 234 8.78 20.66 -8.50
C MET A 234 9.72 19.90 -7.57
N THR A 235 9.14 19.12 -6.65
CA THR A 235 9.88 18.28 -5.71
C THR A 235 9.64 16.81 -6.03
N LEU A 236 10.72 16.03 -6.25
CA LEU A 236 10.68 14.58 -6.42
C LEU A 236 11.26 13.91 -5.16
N ILE A 237 10.41 13.29 -4.35
CA ILE A 237 10.79 12.62 -3.10
C ILE A 237 10.93 11.12 -3.31
N GLY A 238 12.09 10.58 -2.97
CA GLY A 238 12.39 9.14 -3.01
C GLY A 238 13.80 8.84 -3.46
N THR A 239 14.11 7.54 -3.54
CA THR A 239 15.38 7.01 -4.04
C THR A 239 15.12 5.80 -4.93
N GLY A 240 16.11 5.41 -5.74
CA GLY A 240 16.01 4.22 -6.59
C GLY A 240 17.03 4.21 -7.71
N GLU A 241 16.93 3.19 -8.57
CA GLU A 241 17.88 2.93 -9.67
C GLU A 241 17.98 4.05 -10.70
N MET A 242 16.97 4.92 -10.80
CA MET A 242 16.95 6.03 -11.76
C MET A 242 17.51 7.34 -11.18
N GLU A 243 17.98 7.38 -9.93
CA GLU A 243 18.36 8.62 -9.24
C GLU A 243 19.45 9.39 -10.01
N GLU A 244 20.55 8.73 -10.40
CA GLU A 244 21.63 9.31 -11.17
C GLU A 244 21.15 9.81 -12.56
N GLN A 245 20.34 9.00 -13.24
CA GLN A 245 19.76 9.40 -14.53
C GLN A 245 18.92 10.67 -14.42
N LEU A 246 18.11 10.79 -13.36
CA LEU A 246 17.26 11.96 -13.15
C LEU A 246 18.06 13.21 -12.83
N HIS A 247 19.13 13.10 -12.01
CA HIS A 247 20.07 14.21 -11.78
C HIS A 247 20.70 14.71 -13.07
N ASN A 248 21.18 13.78 -13.90
CA ASN A 248 21.74 14.13 -15.23
C ASN A 248 20.71 14.83 -16.10
N MET A 249 19.46 14.33 -16.14
CA MET A 249 18.37 14.97 -16.90
C MET A 249 18.04 16.38 -16.41
N ILE A 250 18.11 16.65 -15.10
CA ILE A 250 17.89 17.98 -14.52
C ILE A 250 18.99 18.93 -14.99
N GLY A 251 20.26 18.52 -14.91
CA GLY A 251 21.41 19.30 -15.37
C GLY A 251 21.38 19.58 -16.87
N ASP A 252 21.21 18.54 -17.72
CA ASP A 252 21.15 18.67 -19.17
C ASP A 252 20.06 19.63 -19.68
N LYS A 253 18.99 19.76 -18.89
CA LYS A 253 17.84 20.61 -19.23
C LYS A 253 17.85 21.96 -18.49
N ASN A 254 18.88 22.23 -17.69
CA ASN A 254 19.02 23.44 -16.84
C ASN A 254 17.77 23.67 -15.99
N LEU A 255 17.36 22.66 -15.19
CA LEU A 255 16.14 22.71 -14.36
C LEU A 255 16.45 22.85 -12.86
N GLU A 256 17.70 23.02 -12.44
CA GLU A 256 18.15 23.07 -11.05
C GLU A 256 17.50 24.22 -10.24
N ASP A 257 17.08 25.26 -10.91
CA ASP A 257 16.37 26.41 -10.32
C ASP A 257 14.92 26.13 -9.96
N CYS A 258 14.29 25.10 -10.57
CA CYS A 258 12.86 24.80 -10.41
C CYS A 258 12.55 23.33 -10.04
N VAL A 259 13.53 22.42 -10.06
CA VAL A 259 13.37 21.01 -9.70
C VAL A 259 14.34 20.63 -8.60
N GLU A 260 13.84 19.99 -7.55
CA GLU A 260 14.66 19.45 -6.47
C GLU A 260 14.39 17.97 -6.20
N MET A 261 15.42 17.23 -5.79
CA MET A 261 15.37 15.83 -5.40
C MET A 261 15.99 15.66 -4.02
N PRO A 262 15.23 15.83 -2.93
CA PRO A 262 15.75 15.79 -1.56
C PRO A 262 16.06 14.37 -1.05
N GLY A 263 15.80 13.33 -1.85
CA GLY A 263 16.01 11.94 -1.48
C GLY A 263 14.81 11.30 -0.74
N ALA A 264 15.05 10.22 0.01
CA ALA A 264 14.03 9.55 0.80
C ALA A 264 13.70 10.33 2.07
N MET A 265 12.43 10.30 2.45
CA MET A 265 11.89 10.95 3.66
C MET A 265 10.98 10.00 4.42
N LYS A 266 10.76 10.26 5.71
CA LYS A 266 9.75 9.57 6.51
C LYS A 266 8.34 9.86 5.96
N ALA A 267 7.43 8.89 6.10
CA ALA A 267 6.06 9.04 5.62
C ALA A 267 5.35 10.31 6.15
N SER A 268 5.61 10.69 7.41
CA SER A 268 5.07 11.92 8.01
C SER A 268 5.59 13.20 7.34
N GLU A 269 6.87 13.20 6.90
CA GLU A 269 7.47 14.33 6.19
C GLU A 269 6.90 14.43 4.76
N VAL A 270 6.81 13.28 4.05
CA VAL A 270 6.16 13.23 2.72
C VAL A 270 4.73 13.77 2.79
N ARG A 271 3.99 13.42 3.86
CA ARG A 271 2.64 13.94 4.09
C ARG A 271 2.61 15.46 4.19
N SER A 272 3.58 16.06 4.89
CA SER A 272 3.67 17.53 5.00
C SER A 272 3.96 18.20 3.65
N TYR A 273 4.70 17.53 2.75
CA TYR A 273 4.85 18.00 1.37
C TYR A 273 3.55 17.89 0.57
N MET A 274 2.79 16.79 0.74
CA MET A 274 1.48 16.61 0.08
C MET A 274 0.49 17.72 0.50
N GLU A 275 0.47 18.10 1.77
CA GLU A 275 -0.37 19.17 2.30
C GLU A 275 -0.05 20.54 1.67
N LYS A 276 1.23 20.80 1.38
CA LYS A 276 1.71 22.06 0.81
C LYS A 276 1.61 22.10 -0.70
N ALA A 277 1.68 20.96 -1.37
CA ALA A 277 1.66 20.89 -2.83
C ALA A 277 0.29 21.34 -3.39
N ASP A 278 0.33 22.04 -4.52
CA ASP A 278 -0.87 22.41 -5.28
C ASP A 278 -1.25 21.28 -6.26
N ILE A 279 -0.25 20.57 -6.77
CA ILE A 279 -0.42 19.47 -7.72
C ILE A 279 0.41 18.28 -7.27
N TYR A 280 -0.23 17.11 -7.19
CA TYR A 280 0.46 15.83 -7.02
C TYR A 280 0.51 15.07 -8.35
N LEU A 281 1.71 14.60 -8.73
CA LEU A 281 1.91 13.82 -9.95
C LEU A 281 1.97 12.33 -9.63
N PHE A 282 1.16 11.54 -10.35
CA PHE A 282 1.19 10.09 -10.31
C PHE A 282 1.40 9.54 -11.71
N THR A 283 2.62 9.09 -12.00
CA THR A 283 3.09 8.75 -13.35
C THR A 283 3.24 7.25 -13.59
N SER A 284 2.93 6.40 -12.59
CA SER A 284 3.07 4.95 -12.70
C SER A 284 2.27 4.34 -13.84
N ASP A 285 2.84 3.34 -14.49
CA ASP A 285 2.18 2.55 -15.53
C ASP A 285 1.35 1.38 -14.95
N PHE A 286 0.90 0.45 -15.81
CA PHE A 286 0.08 -0.71 -15.42
C PHE A 286 0.78 -1.74 -14.51
N ASN A 287 2.09 -1.60 -14.26
CA ASN A 287 2.82 -2.41 -13.28
C ASN A 287 2.55 -1.97 -11.83
N GLU A 288 1.92 -0.80 -11.64
CA GLU A 288 1.41 -0.40 -10.32
C GLU A 288 0.27 -1.32 -9.87
N GLY A 289 0.36 -1.81 -8.62
CA GLY A 289 -0.68 -2.67 -8.05
C GLY A 289 -1.87 -1.88 -7.53
N TRP A 290 -1.61 -0.94 -6.63
CA TRP A 290 -2.62 -0.11 -5.96
C TRP A 290 -2.35 1.39 -6.09
N GLY A 291 -1.10 1.82 -5.93
CA GLY A 291 -0.74 3.22 -5.88
C GLY A 291 -1.02 3.87 -4.52
N ALA A 292 -0.53 3.26 -3.44
CA ALA A 292 -0.79 3.71 -2.07
C ALA A 292 -0.48 5.20 -1.85
N VAL A 293 0.59 5.69 -2.45
CA VAL A 293 0.99 7.11 -2.35
C VAL A 293 -0.04 8.06 -2.99
N LEU A 294 -0.76 7.62 -4.03
CA LEU A 294 -1.88 8.39 -4.59
C LEU A 294 -3.03 8.48 -3.58
N ASN A 295 -3.36 7.36 -2.91
CA ASN A 295 -4.33 7.33 -1.82
C ASN A 295 -3.95 8.31 -0.69
N GLU A 296 -2.67 8.35 -0.33
CA GLU A 296 -2.15 9.26 0.69
C GLU A 296 -2.29 10.72 0.27
N SER A 297 -2.04 11.04 -1.00
CA SER A 297 -2.16 12.41 -1.51
C SER A 297 -3.61 12.90 -1.63
N MET A 298 -4.56 11.97 -1.72
CA MET A 298 -6.01 12.28 -1.82
C MET A 298 -6.72 12.32 -0.46
N ASN A 299 -6.03 12.01 0.63
CA ASN A 299 -6.63 11.77 1.94
C ASN A 299 -6.39 12.92 2.92
#